data_bd993deb835af35f1c7e2faed9a44374
#
_entry.id   bd993deb835af35f1c7e2faed9a44374
#
_cell.length_a   1.000
_cell.length_b   1.000
_cell.length_c   1.000
_cell.angle_alpha   90.00
_cell.angle_beta   90.00
_cell.angle_gamma   90.00
#
_symmetry.space_group_name_H-M   'P 1'
#
loop_
_entity.id
_entity.type
_entity.pdbx_description
1 polymer ?
#
loop_
_entity_poly.entity_id
_entity_poly.type
_entity_poly.pdbx_seq_one_letter_code
_entity_poly.pdbx_strand_id
1 'polypeptide(L)'
;MNSFYSDTAVRQRLIEFLGGDSLDHATAVCLTHSDGCQFDRRELRPPGELDWFLEHNMDIARSLADTKSYLLHLDIEYVNFDSPAEAYIDPQRCFELQEPVVKVIESLLLEWGIQPLHLITGQGHHFVWRIGADSEIARRIHALQPAPELTSLCMERVPPILAGFIDVSDQEVFSATALLCEYMAHRIKEKAVPVSILPVEITAVHVGPCVTAQREMISIDISEYGDPLHTRVIRMPFTNYRKPWVTGLAKKLGIEEKLPAFHSIPLYEMDYRQAIEMRQVDEEVLELARRACVRIPLQEEGTDRLMDQYLSSRLRRFHEFYYSTRHDPKESWPDTYGRTPLSTLPICVRHLLEFPNDLLLKPAGMQMVTRALLAQDWHPRHIAGLIRSKFENPDYRWGIQWGDYEAGTRADFYTRLFAGLYATGVDRLVDFNCTSIREKSFCFQSGDCACDLEPARQKLLSKLPL
;
A
#
# COMPACT_ATOMS: atom_id res chain seq x y z
N MET A 1 -22.47 -24.60 -2.83
CA MET A 1 -21.16 -24.34 -2.16
C MET A 1 -20.16 -25.39 -2.63
N ASN A 2 -18.94 -25.02 -2.99
CA ASN A 2 -17.85 -25.94 -3.34
C ASN A 2 -17.55 -26.83 -2.12
N SER A 3 -17.24 -28.14 -2.34
CA SER A 3 -16.90 -29.11 -1.27
C SER A 3 -15.77 -28.63 -0.36
N PHE A 4 -14.79 -27.89 -0.90
CA PHE A 4 -13.70 -27.28 -0.17
C PHE A 4 -14.19 -26.32 0.95
N TYR A 5 -15.12 -25.44 0.65
CA TYR A 5 -15.67 -24.48 1.64
C TYR A 5 -16.68 -25.10 2.61
N SER A 6 -17.09 -26.35 2.38
CA SER A 6 -17.92 -27.14 3.32
C SER A 6 -17.10 -27.85 4.39
N ASP A 7 -15.74 -27.91 4.23
CA ASP A 7 -14.86 -28.49 5.21
C ASP A 7 -14.84 -27.67 6.51
N THR A 8 -15.02 -28.33 7.65
CA THR A 8 -15.13 -27.68 8.96
C THR A 8 -13.84 -26.93 9.34
N ALA A 9 -12.67 -27.47 8.98
CA ALA A 9 -11.39 -26.85 9.31
C ALA A 9 -11.21 -25.54 8.51
N VAL A 10 -11.51 -25.54 7.21
CA VAL A 10 -11.48 -24.33 6.39
C VAL A 10 -12.39 -23.25 6.97
N ARG A 11 -13.65 -23.61 7.28
CA ARG A 11 -14.60 -22.65 7.87
C ARG A 11 -14.10 -22.10 9.20
N GLN A 12 -13.52 -22.94 10.04
CA GLN A 12 -12.94 -22.48 11.30
C GLN A 12 -11.80 -21.47 11.07
N ARG A 13 -10.92 -21.72 10.09
CA ARG A 13 -9.83 -20.76 9.75
C ARG A 13 -10.39 -19.45 9.24
N LEU A 14 -11.42 -19.45 8.40
CA LEU A 14 -12.05 -18.22 7.94
C LEU A 14 -12.62 -17.40 9.10
N ILE A 15 -13.32 -18.05 10.04
CA ILE A 15 -13.86 -17.42 11.25
C ILE A 15 -12.76 -16.87 12.16
N GLU A 16 -11.67 -17.63 12.37
CA GLU A 16 -10.52 -17.15 13.14
C GLU A 16 -9.89 -15.90 12.56
N PHE A 17 -9.74 -15.84 11.22
CA PHE A 17 -9.19 -14.67 10.56
C PHE A 17 -10.10 -13.44 10.70
N LEU A 18 -11.42 -13.65 10.83
CA LEU A 18 -12.39 -12.59 11.13
C LEU A 18 -12.36 -12.12 12.59
N GLY A 19 -11.51 -12.73 13.43
CA GLY A 19 -11.29 -12.31 14.82
C GLY A 19 -12.23 -12.94 15.83
N GLY A 20 -13.11 -13.88 15.43
CA GLY A 20 -14.05 -14.56 16.30
C GLY A 20 -13.79 -16.07 16.50
N ASP A 21 -14.60 -16.70 17.34
CA ASP A 21 -14.74 -18.15 17.46
C ASP A 21 -16.03 -18.64 16.75
N SER A 22 -16.89 -17.71 16.36
CA SER A 22 -18.07 -17.89 15.51
C SER A 22 -18.30 -16.62 14.68
N LEU A 23 -19.12 -16.70 13.64
CA LEU A 23 -19.48 -15.53 12.82
C LEU A 23 -20.16 -14.43 13.62
N ASP A 24 -20.96 -14.78 14.61
CA ASP A 24 -21.65 -13.84 15.51
C ASP A 24 -20.68 -13.09 16.43
N HIS A 25 -19.51 -13.63 16.66
CA HIS A 25 -18.47 -13.03 17.50
C HIS A 25 -17.29 -12.49 16.67
N ALA A 26 -17.41 -12.43 15.34
CA ALA A 26 -16.41 -11.84 14.49
C ALA A 26 -16.19 -10.35 14.82
N THR A 27 -14.94 -9.91 14.87
CA THR A 27 -14.59 -8.53 15.18
C THR A 27 -14.32 -7.69 13.93
N ALA A 28 -14.09 -8.31 12.78
CA ALA A 28 -14.01 -7.62 11.50
C ALA A 28 -15.30 -6.85 11.22
N VAL A 29 -15.20 -5.58 10.79
CA VAL A 29 -16.37 -4.74 10.56
C VAL A 29 -17.19 -5.21 9.35
N CYS A 30 -16.52 -5.62 8.27
CA CYS A 30 -17.22 -6.14 7.10
C CYS A 30 -16.34 -7.09 6.27
N LEU A 31 -17.01 -7.79 5.36
CA LEU A 31 -16.45 -8.54 4.25
C LEU A 31 -16.74 -7.83 2.93
N THR A 32 -15.87 -8.07 1.95
CA THR A 32 -16.06 -7.66 0.57
C THR A 32 -15.32 -8.62 -0.35
N HIS A 33 -15.54 -8.50 -1.66
CA HIS A 33 -14.67 -9.17 -2.63
C HIS A 33 -13.43 -8.30 -2.94
N SER A 34 -12.29 -8.96 -3.17
CA SER A 34 -11.05 -8.30 -3.52
C SER A 34 -10.93 -8.17 -5.05
N ASP A 35 -11.62 -7.20 -5.64
CA ASP A 35 -11.48 -6.92 -7.09
C ASP A 35 -10.35 -5.93 -7.42
N GLY A 36 -9.67 -5.47 -6.38
CA GLY A 36 -8.41 -4.73 -6.49
C GLY A 36 -8.52 -3.23 -6.73
N CYS A 37 -9.61 -2.67 -7.25
CA CYS A 37 -9.53 -1.29 -7.73
C CYS A 37 -10.75 -0.39 -7.58
N GLN A 38 -11.93 -0.88 -7.20
CA GLN A 38 -13.15 -0.04 -7.21
C GLN A 38 -14.02 -0.26 -5.99
N PHE A 39 -13.69 0.45 -4.92
CA PHE A 39 -14.34 0.29 -3.63
C PHE A 39 -15.83 0.63 -3.66
N ASP A 40 -16.24 1.68 -4.36
CA ASP A 40 -17.65 2.09 -4.47
C ASP A 40 -18.55 1.03 -5.12
N ARG A 41 -17.97 0.06 -5.80
CA ARG A 41 -18.67 -1.03 -6.48
C ARG A 41 -18.55 -2.37 -5.78
N ARG A 42 -17.84 -2.41 -4.66
CA ARG A 42 -17.68 -3.64 -3.89
C ARG A 42 -18.96 -3.93 -3.12
N GLU A 43 -19.29 -5.21 -3.10
CA GLU A 43 -20.32 -5.71 -2.21
C GLU A 43 -19.78 -5.70 -0.78
N LEU A 44 -20.35 -4.87 0.09
CA LEU A 44 -20.03 -4.82 1.51
C LEU A 44 -21.08 -5.59 2.29
N ARG A 45 -20.66 -6.59 3.08
CA ARG A 45 -21.56 -7.41 3.89
C ARG A 45 -20.99 -7.63 5.30
N PRO A 46 -21.85 -7.83 6.31
CA PRO A 46 -21.37 -8.21 7.64
C PRO A 46 -20.72 -9.61 7.61
N PRO A 47 -19.84 -9.93 8.57
CA PRO A 47 -19.18 -11.25 8.64
C PRO A 47 -20.15 -12.43 8.67
N GLY A 48 -21.35 -12.26 9.24
CA GLY A 48 -22.39 -13.28 9.26
C GLY A 48 -22.87 -13.75 7.88
N GLU A 49 -22.59 -12.96 6.83
CA GLU A 49 -22.95 -13.29 5.45
C GLU A 49 -21.75 -13.91 4.66
N LEU A 50 -20.75 -14.46 5.33
CA LEU A 50 -19.60 -15.13 4.71
C LEU A 50 -20.05 -16.15 3.65
N ASP A 51 -21.09 -16.93 3.93
CA ASP A 51 -21.58 -17.98 3.03
C ASP A 51 -22.01 -17.42 1.65
N TRP A 52 -22.54 -16.22 1.61
CA TRP A 52 -22.88 -15.57 0.36
C TRP A 52 -21.66 -15.44 -0.57
N PHE A 53 -20.50 -15.00 -0.05
CA PHE A 53 -19.26 -14.89 -0.84
C PHE A 53 -18.73 -16.25 -1.29
N LEU A 54 -18.77 -17.26 -0.41
CA LEU A 54 -18.30 -18.61 -0.69
C LEU A 54 -19.13 -19.30 -1.77
N GLU A 55 -20.45 -19.09 -1.77
CA GLU A 55 -21.37 -19.63 -2.79
C GLU A 55 -21.14 -19.00 -4.17
N HIS A 56 -20.76 -17.73 -4.20
CA HIS A 56 -20.45 -17.02 -5.44
C HIS A 56 -18.98 -17.18 -5.87
N ASN A 57 -18.19 -17.99 -5.15
CA ASN A 57 -16.79 -18.28 -5.44
C ASN A 57 -15.95 -16.99 -5.64
N MET A 58 -16.12 -16.03 -4.75
CA MET A 58 -15.43 -14.74 -4.80
C MET A 58 -14.04 -14.78 -4.17
N ASP A 59 -13.18 -13.85 -4.58
CA ASP A 59 -11.92 -13.53 -3.90
C ASP A 59 -12.24 -12.67 -2.67
N ILE A 60 -12.27 -13.28 -1.49
CA ILE A 60 -12.81 -12.66 -0.29
C ILE A 60 -11.75 -11.89 0.47
N ALA A 61 -12.11 -10.69 0.93
CA ALA A 61 -11.29 -9.89 1.82
C ALA A 61 -12.11 -9.42 3.03
N ARG A 62 -11.45 -9.29 4.18
CA ARG A 62 -12.01 -8.63 5.36
C ARG A 62 -11.56 -7.17 5.43
N SER A 63 -12.38 -6.31 6.06
CA SER A 63 -11.98 -4.95 6.41
C SER A 63 -10.73 -4.93 7.29
N LEU A 64 -9.88 -3.90 7.12
CA LEU A 64 -8.85 -3.53 8.12
C LEU A 64 -9.48 -2.98 9.39
N ALA A 65 -10.67 -2.36 9.30
CA ALA A 65 -11.43 -1.93 10.47
C ALA A 65 -11.90 -3.16 11.26
N ASP A 66 -11.70 -3.10 12.58
CA ASP A 66 -12.00 -4.17 13.53
C ASP A 66 -12.55 -3.53 14.81
N THR A 67 -13.62 -4.10 15.39
CA THR A 67 -14.31 -3.51 16.53
C THR A 67 -13.57 -3.61 17.86
N LYS A 68 -12.46 -4.36 17.92
CA LYS A 68 -11.70 -4.60 19.17
C LYS A 68 -10.21 -4.33 19.05
N SER A 69 -9.72 -4.10 17.85
CA SER A 69 -8.28 -3.96 17.63
C SER A 69 -7.97 -3.09 16.41
N TYR A 70 -6.76 -2.54 16.38
CA TYR A 70 -6.20 -1.93 15.19
C TYR A 70 -5.23 -2.90 14.54
N LEU A 71 -5.37 -3.08 13.23
CA LEU A 71 -4.56 -3.98 12.43
C LEU A 71 -3.38 -3.22 11.81
N LEU A 72 -2.20 -3.80 11.94
CA LEU A 72 -1.02 -3.37 11.20
C LEU A 72 -0.74 -4.40 10.12
N HIS A 73 -0.62 -3.93 8.90
CA HIS A 73 -0.46 -4.76 7.72
C HIS A 73 0.72 -4.25 6.88
N LEU A 74 1.52 -5.18 6.37
CA LEU A 74 2.61 -4.93 5.45
C LEU A 74 2.45 -5.89 4.28
N ASP A 75 2.32 -5.33 3.08
CA ASP A 75 2.22 -6.07 1.83
C ASP A 75 3.53 -5.97 1.04
N ILE A 76 4.05 -7.11 0.61
CA ILE A 76 5.25 -7.21 -0.22
C ILE A 76 4.86 -7.89 -1.52
N GLU A 77 5.04 -7.19 -2.62
CA GLU A 77 4.66 -7.70 -3.93
C GLU A 77 5.84 -7.68 -4.91
N TYR A 78 5.96 -8.74 -5.69
CA TYR A 78 6.71 -8.69 -6.94
C TYR A 78 5.90 -7.97 -8.01
N VAL A 79 6.49 -6.98 -8.66
CA VAL A 79 5.87 -6.19 -9.72
C VAL A 79 6.76 -6.23 -10.96
N ASN A 80 6.18 -6.65 -12.10
CA ASN A 80 6.82 -6.58 -13.41
C ASN A 80 5.95 -5.79 -14.37
N PHE A 81 6.44 -4.61 -14.81
CA PHE A 81 5.70 -3.73 -15.72
C PHE A 81 5.70 -4.22 -17.16
N ASP A 82 6.64 -5.09 -17.54
CA ASP A 82 6.73 -5.70 -18.87
C ASP A 82 5.94 -7.01 -18.96
N SER A 83 5.86 -7.74 -17.83
CA SER A 83 5.16 -9.04 -17.74
C SER A 83 4.26 -9.10 -16.49
N PRO A 84 3.14 -8.36 -16.44
CA PRO A 84 2.35 -8.18 -15.22
C PRO A 84 1.65 -9.46 -14.70
N ALA A 85 1.63 -10.53 -15.49
CA ALA A 85 1.10 -11.83 -15.07
C ALA A 85 2.19 -12.83 -14.63
N GLU A 86 3.46 -12.44 -14.63
CA GLU A 86 4.59 -13.37 -14.37
C GLU A 86 4.45 -14.07 -13.03
N ALA A 87 4.10 -13.34 -11.95
CA ALA A 87 3.94 -13.94 -10.63
C ALA A 87 2.91 -15.08 -10.54
N TYR A 88 2.00 -15.13 -11.49
CA TYR A 88 0.97 -16.19 -11.58
C TYR A 88 1.41 -17.35 -12.47
N ILE A 89 2.29 -17.09 -13.45
CA ILE A 89 2.76 -18.09 -14.44
C ILE A 89 4.04 -18.76 -13.96
N ASP A 90 4.96 -18.00 -13.40
CA ASP A 90 6.22 -18.46 -12.83
C ASP A 90 6.37 -17.93 -11.37
N PRO A 91 5.52 -18.42 -10.46
CA PRO A 91 5.56 -17.96 -9.07
C PRO A 91 6.86 -18.32 -8.38
N GLN A 92 7.53 -19.42 -8.74
CA GLN A 92 8.75 -19.85 -8.10
C GLN A 92 9.85 -18.81 -8.27
N ARG A 93 10.10 -18.35 -9.52
CA ARG A 93 11.07 -17.29 -9.79
C ARG A 93 10.72 -16.00 -9.02
N CYS A 94 9.45 -15.60 -9.07
CA CYS A 94 9.03 -14.33 -8.47
C CYS A 94 9.19 -14.33 -6.94
N PHE A 95 8.90 -15.44 -6.27
CA PHE A 95 9.09 -15.57 -4.82
C PHE A 95 10.55 -15.75 -4.43
N GLU A 96 11.37 -16.43 -5.26
CA GLU A 96 12.82 -16.51 -5.05
C GLU A 96 13.48 -15.13 -5.09
N LEU A 97 13.04 -14.24 -5.98
CA LEU A 97 13.51 -12.85 -6.06
C LEU A 97 13.10 -12.02 -4.84
N GLN A 98 11.98 -12.33 -4.20
CA GLN A 98 11.50 -11.66 -2.99
C GLN A 98 12.22 -12.15 -1.71
N GLU A 99 12.73 -13.37 -1.70
CA GLU A 99 13.27 -14.03 -0.51
C GLU A 99 14.32 -13.22 0.28
N PRO A 100 15.30 -12.53 -0.35
CA PRO A 100 16.24 -11.69 0.38
C PRO A 100 15.56 -10.53 1.12
N VAL A 101 14.49 -9.96 0.55
CA VAL A 101 13.72 -8.87 1.16
C VAL A 101 12.87 -9.42 2.31
N VAL A 102 12.23 -10.56 2.12
CA VAL A 102 11.44 -11.24 3.16
C VAL A 102 12.31 -11.55 4.38
N LYS A 103 13.52 -12.08 4.20
CA LYS A 103 14.46 -12.31 5.31
C LYS A 103 14.85 -11.05 6.06
N VAL A 104 15.00 -9.93 5.37
CA VAL A 104 15.24 -8.64 6.01
C VAL A 104 14.03 -8.24 6.86
N ILE A 105 12.81 -8.42 6.35
CA ILE A 105 11.58 -8.12 7.09
C ILE A 105 11.47 -8.99 8.33
N GLU A 106 11.64 -10.30 8.21
CA GLU A 106 11.61 -11.24 9.34
C GLU A 106 12.63 -10.86 10.41
N SER A 107 13.86 -10.50 10.00
CA SER A 107 14.90 -10.04 10.92
C SER A 107 14.51 -8.75 11.65
N LEU A 108 13.89 -7.79 10.97
CA LEU A 108 13.42 -6.54 11.57
C LEU A 108 12.26 -6.78 12.52
N LEU A 109 11.29 -7.59 12.12
CA LEU A 109 10.15 -7.95 12.97
C LEU A 109 10.62 -8.67 14.24
N LEU A 110 11.61 -9.57 14.12
CA LEU A 110 12.22 -10.23 15.27
C LEU A 110 12.97 -9.22 16.17
N GLU A 111 13.70 -8.26 15.59
CA GLU A 111 14.37 -7.17 16.34
C GLU A 111 13.37 -6.37 17.18
N TRP A 112 12.18 -6.10 16.64
CA TRP A 112 11.09 -5.46 17.37
C TRP A 112 10.33 -6.42 18.29
N GLY A 113 10.54 -7.73 18.17
CA GLY A 113 9.80 -8.76 18.89
C GLY A 113 8.35 -8.88 18.43
N ILE A 114 8.11 -8.67 17.14
CA ILE A 114 6.81 -8.84 16.49
C ILE A 114 6.80 -10.19 15.80
N GLN A 115 5.79 -11.00 16.08
CA GLN A 115 5.51 -12.26 15.42
C GLN A 115 4.17 -12.14 14.66
N PRO A 116 4.19 -11.73 13.38
CA PRO A 116 2.99 -11.55 12.61
C PRO A 116 2.41 -12.87 12.12
N LEU A 117 1.15 -12.85 11.70
CA LEU A 117 0.64 -13.84 10.77
C LEU A 117 1.25 -13.54 9.40
N HIS A 118 1.92 -14.53 8.82
CA HIS A 118 2.55 -14.44 7.50
C HIS A 118 1.72 -15.23 6.49
N LEU A 119 1.25 -14.54 5.44
CA LEU A 119 0.43 -15.13 4.37
C LEU A 119 1.19 -15.08 3.05
N ILE A 120 1.03 -16.14 2.25
CA ILE A 120 1.41 -16.20 0.84
C ILE A 120 0.17 -15.86 0.00
N THR A 121 0.30 -14.88 -0.86
CA THR A 121 -0.76 -14.42 -1.78
C THR A 121 -0.38 -14.67 -3.24
N GLY A 122 -1.08 -14.04 -4.19
CA GLY A 122 -0.81 -14.25 -5.62
C GLY A 122 0.56 -13.77 -6.07
N GLN A 123 1.00 -12.61 -5.58
CA GLN A 123 2.20 -11.92 -6.05
C GLN A 123 3.28 -11.75 -4.97
N GLY A 124 2.98 -12.14 -3.73
CA GLY A 124 3.92 -11.89 -2.64
C GLY A 124 3.42 -12.30 -1.27
N HIS A 125 3.80 -11.53 -0.27
CA HIS A 125 3.68 -11.85 1.14
C HIS A 125 2.91 -10.77 1.88
N HIS A 126 1.97 -11.16 2.77
CA HIS A 126 1.35 -10.27 3.74
C HIS A 126 1.83 -10.62 5.14
N PHE A 127 2.23 -9.62 5.90
CA PHE A 127 2.53 -9.72 7.33
C PHE A 127 1.48 -8.90 8.07
N VAL A 128 0.73 -9.53 8.96
CA VAL A 128 -0.34 -8.86 9.69
C VAL A 128 -0.33 -9.21 11.17
N TRP A 129 -0.51 -8.20 12.00
CA TRP A 129 -0.70 -8.33 13.44
C TRP A 129 -1.68 -7.27 13.94
N ARG A 130 -2.02 -7.33 15.21
CA ARG A 130 -2.97 -6.37 15.80
C ARG A 130 -2.51 -5.88 17.16
N ILE A 131 -3.05 -4.74 17.55
CA ILE A 131 -2.99 -4.19 18.91
C ILE A 131 -4.42 -3.99 19.40
N GLY A 132 -4.65 -4.14 20.72
CA GLY A 132 -5.97 -3.91 21.31
C GLY A 132 -6.38 -2.43 21.18
N ALA A 133 -7.66 -2.17 20.90
CA ALA A 133 -8.17 -0.80 20.77
C ALA A 133 -8.00 0.01 22.08
N ASP A 134 -8.16 -0.65 23.23
CA ASP A 134 -8.01 -0.03 24.56
C ASP A 134 -6.58 -0.08 25.10
N SER A 135 -5.59 -0.56 24.32
CA SER A 135 -4.21 -0.72 24.76
C SER A 135 -3.47 0.61 24.97
N GLU A 136 -2.40 0.58 25.76
CA GLU A 136 -1.52 1.76 25.93
C GLU A 136 -0.88 2.17 24.61
N ILE A 137 -0.43 1.18 23.80
CA ILE A 137 0.19 1.49 22.52
C ILE A 137 -0.82 2.11 21.53
N ALA A 138 -2.09 1.72 21.55
CA ALA A 138 -3.12 2.36 20.73
C ALA A 138 -3.29 3.84 21.12
N ARG A 139 -3.30 4.16 22.42
CA ARG A 139 -3.34 5.56 22.92
C ARG A 139 -2.08 6.34 22.50
N ARG A 140 -0.90 5.74 22.57
CA ARG A 140 0.36 6.36 22.12
C ARG A 140 0.34 6.67 20.61
N ILE A 141 -0.17 5.76 19.80
CA ILE A 141 -0.32 5.97 18.35
C ILE A 141 -1.33 7.09 18.09
N HIS A 142 -2.49 7.04 18.73
CA HIS A 142 -3.51 8.08 18.60
C HIS A 142 -2.97 9.47 18.93
N ALA A 143 -2.10 9.59 19.94
CA ALA A 143 -1.49 10.87 20.34
C ALA A 143 -0.60 11.52 19.26
N LEU A 144 -0.22 10.80 18.19
CA LEU A 144 0.56 11.36 17.09
C LEU A 144 -0.24 12.37 16.25
N GLN A 145 -1.53 12.18 16.09
CA GLN A 145 -2.51 13.04 15.40
C GLN A 145 -1.94 13.81 14.20
N PRO A 146 -1.52 13.13 13.11
CA PRO A 146 -0.72 13.77 12.07
C PRO A 146 -1.46 14.88 11.31
N ALA A 147 -2.75 14.69 10.99
CA ALA A 147 -3.55 15.61 10.18
C ALA A 147 -5.06 15.49 10.50
N PRO A 148 -5.53 16.02 11.63
CA PRO A 148 -6.93 15.86 12.03
C PRO A 148 -7.93 16.45 11.03
N GLU A 149 -7.53 17.44 10.23
CA GLU A 149 -8.36 17.99 9.16
C GLU A 149 -8.66 16.99 8.03
N LEU A 150 -7.80 16.01 7.80
CA LEU A 150 -8.02 14.96 6.80
C LEU A 150 -8.96 13.87 7.33
N THR A 151 -8.97 13.65 8.65
CA THR A 151 -9.88 12.69 9.28
C THR A 151 -11.35 13.01 8.95
N SER A 152 -11.73 14.28 9.05
CA SER A 152 -13.11 14.71 8.74
C SER A 152 -13.48 14.36 7.29
N LEU A 153 -12.59 14.57 6.34
CA LEU A 153 -12.82 14.25 4.92
C LEU A 153 -13.00 12.74 4.70
N CYS A 154 -12.23 11.92 5.40
CA CYS A 154 -12.39 10.47 5.36
C CYS A 154 -13.74 10.04 5.94
N MET A 155 -14.14 10.62 7.07
CA MET A 155 -15.39 10.28 7.76
C MET A 155 -16.64 10.66 6.96
N GLU A 156 -16.61 11.76 6.20
CA GLU A 156 -17.70 12.15 5.31
C GLU A 156 -17.99 11.12 4.21
N ARG A 157 -17.05 10.23 3.94
CA ARG A 157 -17.14 9.21 2.89
C ARG A 157 -17.46 7.80 3.42
N VAL A 158 -17.61 7.63 4.73
CA VAL A 158 -17.96 6.33 5.31
C VAL A 158 -19.33 5.88 4.80
N PRO A 159 -19.44 4.69 4.15
CA PRO A 159 -20.73 4.20 3.67
C PRO A 159 -21.74 4.00 4.81
N PRO A 160 -23.04 4.23 4.59
CA PRO A 160 -24.07 4.08 5.63
C PRO A 160 -24.06 2.71 6.32
N ILE A 161 -23.72 1.64 5.60
CA ILE A 161 -23.62 0.28 6.16
C ILE A 161 -22.49 0.14 7.19
N LEU A 162 -21.47 0.99 7.14
CA LEU A 162 -20.34 1.02 8.07
C LEU A 162 -20.49 2.11 9.14
N ALA A 163 -21.47 2.99 9.00
CA ALA A 163 -21.75 4.03 9.98
C ALA A 163 -22.11 3.40 11.33
N GLY A 164 -21.42 3.84 12.39
CA GLY A 164 -21.57 3.26 13.73
C GLY A 164 -20.61 2.10 14.07
N PHE A 165 -19.84 1.62 13.09
CA PHE A 165 -18.76 0.65 13.31
C PHE A 165 -17.35 1.27 13.20
N ILE A 166 -17.25 2.40 12.54
CA ILE A 166 -15.99 3.15 12.37
C ILE A 166 -16.26 4.57 12.86
N ASP A 167 -15.51 5.01 13.82
CA ASP A 167 -15.58 6.35 14.36
C ASP A 167 -14.36 7.21 14.00
N VAL A 168 -14.35 8.47 14.47
CA VAL A 168 -13.28 9.43 14.22
C VAL A 168 -11.94 8.93 14.79
N SER A 169 -11.99 8.31 16.00
CA SER A 169 -10.78 7.79 16.66
C SER A 169 -10.16 6.64 15.88
N ASP A 170 -10.97 5.77 15.28
CA ASP A 170 -10.48 4.67 14.44
C ASP A 170 -9.71 5.19 13.22
N GLN A 171 -10.26 6.21 12.54
CA GLN A 171 -9.59 6.85 11.41
C GLN A 171 -8.32 7.59 11.85
N GLU A 172 -8.32 8.25 13.00
CA GLU A 172 -7.14 8.94 13.54
C GLU A 172 -6.01 7.96 13.87
N VAL A 173 -6.32 6.85 14.54
CA VAL A 173 -5.33 5.80 14.83
C VAL A 173 -4.81 5.17 13.53
N PHE A 174 -5.68 4.92 12.55
CA PHE A 174 -5.24 4.40 11.25
C PHE A 174 -4.30 5.37 10.54
N SER A 175 -4.63 6.65 10.50
CA SER A 175 -3.78 7.70 9.91
C SER A 175 -2.44 7.86 10.65
N ALA A 176 -2.44 7.68 11.96
CA ALA A 176 -1.22 7.71 12.77
C ALA A 176 -0.37 6.43 12.60
N THR A 177 -1.02 5.27 12.45
CA THR A 177 -0.35 3.99 12.14
C THR A 177 0.42 4.08 10.82
N ALA A 178 -0.06 4.86 9.84
CA ALA A 178 0.66 5.13 8.60
C ALA A 178 2.10 5.62 8.84
N LEU A 179 2.34 6.43 9.86
CA LEU A 179 3.67 6.96 10.19
C LEU A 179 4.63 5.86 10.66
N LEU A 180 4.12 4.88 11.42
CA LEU A 180 4.89 3.72 11.85
C LEU A 180 5.19 2.80 10.65
N CYS A 181 4.20 2.60 9.78
CA CYS A 181 4.37 1.79 8.57
C CYS A 181 5.36 2.43 7.59
N GLU A 182 5.37 3.77 7.46
CA GLU A 182 6.41 4.47 6.73
C GLU A 182 7.80 4.24 7.34
N TYR A 183 7.91 4.29 8.68
CA TYR A 183 9.19 4.00 9.35
C TYR A 183 9.65 2.57 9.10
N MET A 184 8.76 1.58 9.21
CA MET A 184 9.08 0.18 8.87
C MET A 184 9.55 0.06 7.42
N ALA A 185 8.81 0.64 6.48
CA ALA A 185 9.15 0.58 5.06
C ALA A 185 10.51 1.22 4.76
N HIS A 186 10.85 2.34 5.41
CA HIS A 186 12.17 2.96 5.33
C HIS A 186 13.27 2.00 5.82
N ARG A 187 13.09 1.37 6.99
CA ARG A 187 14.05 0.43 7.57
C ARG A 187 14.23 -0.81 6.69
N ILE A 188 13.13 -1.33 6.14
CA ILE A 188 13.17 -2.46 5.21
C ILE A 188 13.94 -2.07 3.95
N LYS A 189 13.61 -0.95 3.31
CA LYS A 189 14.31 -0.49 2.10
C LYS A 189 15.80 -0.28 2.34
N GLU A 190 16.19 0.37 3.43
CA GLU A 190 17.61 0.58 3.79
C GLU A 190 18.39 -0.74 3.88
N LYS A 191 17.80 -1.77 4.53
CA LYS A 191 18.47 -3.06 4.73
C LYS A 191 18.33 -4.00 3.52
N ALA A 192 17.26 -3.89 2.73
CA ALA A 192 16.98 -4.78 1.62
C ALA A 192 17.72 -4.39 0.31
N VAL A 193 17.90 -3.10 0.04
CA VAL A 193 18.59 -2.63 -1.17
C VAL A 193 19.99 -3.25 -1.37
N PRO A 194 20.84 -3.42 -0.33
CA PRO A 194 22.15 -4.04 -0.51
C PRO A 194 22.13 -5.55 -0.81
N VAL A 195 21.04 -6.25 -0.52
CA VAL A 195 20.93 -7.71 -0.63
C VAL A 195 19.99 -8.17 -1.74
N SER A 196 19.14 -7.30 -2.24
CA SER A 196 18.22 -7.58 -3.36
C SER A 196 18.90 -7.32 -4.70
N ILE A 197 18.70 -8.21 -5.66
CA ILE A 197 19.15 -7.99 -7.05
C ILE A 197 18.19 -7.11 -7.84
N LEU A 198 16.92 -7.03 -7.40
CA LEU A 198 15.93 -6.13 -7.98
C LEU A 198 15.85 -4.81 -7.20
N PRO A 199 15.42 -3.72 -7.85
CA PRO A 199 15.05 -2.52 -7.14
C PRO A 199 14.02 -2.82 -6.05
N VAL A 200 14.23 -2.26 -4.86
CA VAL A 200 13.28 -2.33 -3.74
C VAL A 200 12.68 -0.94 -3.56
N GLU A 201 11.39 -0.81 -3.81
CA GLU A 201 10.70 0.48 -3.75
C GLU A 201 9.55 0.44 -2.74
N ILE A 202 9.22 1.60 -2.19
CA ILE A 202 8.03 1.74 -1.37
C ILE A 202 6.88 2.13 -2.30
N THR A 203 5.82 1.34 -2.27
CA THR A 203 4.71 1.32 -3.23
C THR A 203 5.14 0.95 -4.66
N ALA A 204 4.19 0.71 -5.57
CA ALA A 204 4.46 0.32 -6.95
C ALA A 204 4.91 1.51 -7.82
N VAL A 205 6.07 2.08 -7.53
CA VAL A 205 6.69 3.13 -8.37
C VAL A 205 7.24 2.51 -9.65
N HIS A 206 6.99 3.15 -10.80
CA HIS A 206 7.59 2.68 -12.04
C HIS A 206 9.13 2.74 -11.96
N VAL A 207 9.78 1.67 -12.40
CA VAL A 207 11.25 1.55 -12.48
C VAL A 207 11.69 1.45 -13.94
N GLY A 208 12.93 1.77 -14.20
CA GLY A 208 13.60 1.45 -15.46
C GLY A 208 14.01 -0.03 -15.52
N PRO A 209 14.54 -0.51 -16.69
CA PRO A 209 15.11 -1.86 -16.79
C PRO A 209 16.19 -2.10 -15.73
N CYS A 210 16.12 -3.25 -15.06
CA CYS A 210 17.08 -3.67 -14.06
C CYS A 210 18.10 -4.68 -14.64
N VAL A 211 18.83 -5.40 -13.79
CA VAL A 211 19.85 -6.39 -14.20
C VAL A 211 19.30 -7.53 -15.08
N THR A 212 18.01 -7.78 -15.02
CA THR A 212 17.31 -8.78 -15.83
C THR A 212 16.85 -8.25 -17.19
N ALA A 213 17.14 -6.99 -17.49
CA ALA A 213 16.68 -6.24 -18.65
C ALA A 213 15.15 -6.03 -18.72
N GLN A 214 14.42 -6.34 -17.63
CA GLN A 214 12.99 -6.08 -17.46
C GLN A 214 12.77 -4.95 -16.46
N ARG A 215 11.61 -4.29 -16.55
CA ARG A 215 11.17 -3.28 -15.58
C ARG A 215 10.44 -3.98 -14.44
N GLU A 216 11.21 -4.58 -13.55
CA GLU A 216 10.70 -5.35 -12.43
C GLU A 216 11.29 -4.88 -11.10
N MET A 217 10.56 -5.07 -10.01
CA MET A 217 10.93 -4.60 -8.69
C MET A 217 10.24 -5.41 -7.59
N ILE A 218 10.74 -5.28 -6.37
CA ILE A 218 10.01 -5.66 -5.15
C ILE A 218 9.38 -4.39 -4.56
N SER A 219 8.07 -4.42 -4.39
CA SER A 219 7.29 -3.35 -3.77
C SER A 219 7.08 -3.64 -2.29
N ILE A 220 7.44 -2.70 -1.43
CA ILE A 220 6.96 -2.64 -0.05
C ILE A 220 5.68 -1.80 -0.10
N ASP A 221 4.51 -2.45 -0.23
CA ASP A 221 3.28 -1.70 -0.45
C ASP A 221 2.61 -1.29 0.86
N ILE A 222 2.67 0.00 1.12
CA ILE A 222 1.96 0.67 2.22
C ILE A 222 0.94 1.69 1.70
N SER A 223 0.56 1.60 0.42
CA SER A 223 -0.36 2.54 -0.22
C SER A 223 -1.76 2.53 0.39
N GLU A 224 -2.11 1.47 1.10
CA GLU A 224 -3.37 1.39 1.84
C GLU A 224 -3.53 2.51 2.86
N TYR A 225 -2.44 2.98 3.46
CA TYR A 225 -2.46 4.09 4.42
C TYR A 225 -2.60 5.47 3.75
N GLY A 226 -2.64 5.53 2.45
CA GLY A 226 -2.94 6.72 1.65
C GLY A 226 -4.43 6.91 1.33
N ASP A 227 -5.30 6.11 1.93
CA ASP A 227 -6.74 6.15 1.68
C ASP A 227 -7.52 5.96 2.99
N PRO A 228 -8.83 6.26 3.03
CA PRO A 228 -9.64 6.10 4.23
C PRO A 228 -9.72 4.66 4.74
N LEU A 229 -9.71 4.45 6.06
CA LEU A 229 -9.77 3.13 6.71
C LEU A 229 -10.90 2.24 6.16
N HIS A 230 -12.10 2.81 5.97
CA HIS A 230 -13.27 2.07 5.50
C HIS A 230 -13.09 1.47 4.10
N THR A 231 -12.10 1.94 3.33
CA THR A 231 -11.81 1.45 1.99
C THR A 231 -10.79 0.30 2.00
N ARG A 232 -10.19 -0.03 3.14
CA ARG A 232 -9.03 -0.91 3.21
C ARG A 232 -9.37 -2.31 3.70
N VAL A 233 -8.81 -3.29 3.01
CA VAL A 233 -9.13 -4.71 3.21
C VAL A 233 -7.89 -5.58 3.09
N ILE A 234 -7.90 -6.70 3.83
CA ILE A 234 -6.91 -7.78 3.71
C ILE A 234 -7.59 -9.02 3.14
N ARG A 235 -6.95 -9.63 2.16
CA ARG A 235 -7.40 -10.91 1.58
C ARG A 235 -7.45 -12.01 2.62
N MET A 236 -8.51 -12.79 2.62
CA MET A 236 -8.67 -13.91 3.53
C MET A 236 -7.83 -15.11 3.11
N PRO A 237 -7.10 -15.76 4.04
CA PRO A 237 -6.45 -17.03 3.76
C PRO A 237 -7.51 -18.12 3.52
N PHE A 238 -7.11 -19.21 2.86
CA PHE A 238 -7.97 -20.33 2.48
C PHE A 238 -9.13 -19.95 1.55
N THR A 239 -8.97 -18.83 0.80
CA THR A 239 -9.90 -18.43 -0.26
C THR A 239 -9.19 -18.45 -1.60
N ASN A 240 -9.95 -18.67 -2.67
CA ASN A 240 -9.45 -18.64 -4.03
C ASN A 240 -8.90 -17.25 -4.39
N TYR A 241 -7.69 -17.21 -4.91
CA TYR A 241 -7.12 -15.98 -5.45
C TYR A 241 -7.62 -15.72 -6.86
N ARG A 242 -8.36 -14.63 -7.08
CA ARG A 242 -9.03 -14.36 -8.35
C ARG A 242 -8.64 -13.05 -9.03
N LYS A 243 -7.72 -12.29 -8.43
CA LYS A 243 -7.29 -10.96 -8.95
C LYS A 243 -7.03 -10.94 -10.47
N PRO A 244 -6.31 -11.91 -11.09
CA PRO A 244 -6.04 -11.87 -12.54
C PRO A 244 -7.30 -11.93 -13.42
N TRP A 245 -8.31 -12.66 -13.00
CA TRP A 245 -9.57 -12.77 -13.74
C TRP A 245 -10.48 -11.56 -13.48
N VAL A 246 -10.64 -11.18 -12.25
CA VAL A 246 -11.51 -10.07 -11.83
C VAL A 246 -11.04 -8.73 -12.39
N THR A 247 -9.73 -8.49 -12.42
CA THR A 247 -9.13 -7.27 -13.01
C THR A 247 -9.11 -7.30 -14.54
N GLY A 248 -9.49 -8.42 -15.15
CA GLY A 248 -9.45 -8.61 -16.60
C GLY A 248 -8.04 -8.80 -17.18
N LEU A 249 -6.99 -8.91 -16.33
CA LEU A 249 -5.61 -9.12 -16.76
C LEU A 249 -5.47 -10.40 -17.58
N ALA A 250 -6.02 -11.52 -17.08
CA ALA A 250 -5.97 -12.80 -17.75
C ALA A 250 -6.58 -12.74 -19.15
N LYS A 251 -7.75 -12.11 -19.28
CA LYS A 251 -8.43 -11.90 -20.56
C LYS A 251 -7.62 -11.01 -21.50
N LYS A 252 -7.10 -9.89 -21.01
CA LYS A 252 -6.30 -8.96 -21.79
C LYS A 252 -5.05 -9.62 -22.39
N LEU A 253 -4.47 -10.59 -21.69
CA LEU A 253 -3.27 -11.31 -22.11
C LEU A 253 -3.58 -12.64 -22.84
N GLY A 254 -4.85 -13.07 -22.87
CA GLY A 254 -5.24 -14.34 -23.51
C GLY A 254 -4.69 -15.57 -22.79
N ILE A 255 -4.57 -15.52 -21.46
CA ILE A 255 -3.96 -16.58 -20.64
C ILE A 255 -4.95 -17.19 -19.62
N GLU A 256 -6.24 -16.94 -19.74
CA GLU A 256 -7.26 -17.37 -18.79
C GLU A 256 -7.21 -18.87 -18.49
N GLU A 257 -7.01 -19.69 -19.53
CA GLU A 257 -6.92 -21.16 -19.41
C GLU A 257 -5.55 -21.66 -18.91
N LYS A 258 -4.53 -20.79 -18.91
CA LYS A 258 -3.17 -21.15 -18.49
C LYS A 258 -2.88 -20.85 -17.04
N LEU A 259 -3.71 -20.02 -16.42
CA LEU A 259 -3.52 -19.64 -15.04
C LEU A 259 -4.06 -20.74 -14.11
N PRO A 260 -3.24 -21.29 -13.21
CA PRO A 260 -3.72 -22.23 -12.21
C PRO A 260 -4.68 -21.54 -11.24
N ALA A 261 -5.69 -22.26 -10.78
CA ALA A 261 -6.42 -21.88 -9.58
C ALA A 261 -5.53 -22.14 -8.36
N PHE A 262 -5.53 -21.24 -7.41
CA PHE A 262 -4.79 -21.42 -6.15
C PHE A 262 -5.42 -20.61 -5.01
N HIS A 263 -5.08 -20.99 -3.79
CA HIS A 263 -5.54 -20.32 -2.58
C HIS A 263 -4.49 -19.37 -2.02
N SER A 264 -4.92 -18.32 -1.32
CA SER A 264 -4.05 -17.63 -0.37
C SER A 264 -3.92 -18.50 0.87
N ILE A 265 -2.72 -18.71 1.40
CA ILE A 265 -2.49 -19.60 2.54
C ILE A 265 -1.51 -19.00 3.55
N PRO A 266 -1.57 -19.38 4.83
CA PRO A 266 -0.53 -19.01 5.79
C PRO A 266 0.77 -19.75 5.50
N LEU A 267 1.90 -19.07 5.68
CA LEU A 267 3.22 -19.70 5.71
C LEU A 267 3.42 -20.31 7.10
N TYR A 268 3.01 -21.56 7.27
CA TYR A 268 2.99 -22.25 8.54
C TYR A 268 3.85 -23.53 8.50
N GLU A 269 4.96 -23.53 9.25
CA GLU A 269 5.91 -24.66 9.32
C GLU A 269 6.40 -25.19 7.96
N MET A 270 6.55 -24.29 6.99
CA MET A 270 7.04 -24.61 5.65
C MET A 270 7.78 -23.42 5.04
N ASP A 271 8.57 -23.67 4.01
CA ASP A 271 9.16 -22.58 3.20
C ASP A 271 8.20 -22.13 2.07
N TYR A 272 8.56 -21.03 1.39
CA TYR A 272 7.73 -20.48 0.33
C TYR A 272 7.59 -21.44 -0.87
N ARG A 273 8.59 -22.30 -1.15
CA ARG A 273 8.55 -23.25 -2.28
C ARG A 273 7.46 -24.29 -2.05
N GLN A 274 7.45 -24.86 -0.85
CA GLN A 274 6.38 -25.79 -0.43
C GLN A 274 5.02 -25.11 -0.45
N ALA A 275 4.92 -23.85 0.01
CA ALA A 275 3.66 -23.12 0.01
C ALA A 275 3.14 -22.82 -1.41
N ILE A 276 4.01 -22.50 -2.36
CA ILE A 276 3.62 -22.25 -3.76
C ILE A 276 3.07 -23.50 -4.44
N GLU A 277 3.66 -24.66 -4.17
CA GLU A 277 3.18 -25.94 -4.69
C GLU A 277 1.86 -26.31 -4.03
N MET A 278 1.82 -26.31 -2.69
CA MET A 278 0.68 -26.71 -1.87
C MET A 278 -0.58 -25.90 -2.20
N ARG A 279 -0.47 -24.58 -2.38
CA ARG A 279 -1.64 -23.69 -2.58
C ARG A 279 -2.48 -23.97 -3.82
N GLN A 280 -2.00 -24.84 -4.73
CA GLN A 280 -2.67 -25.26 -5.95
C GLN A 280 -3.43 -26.59 -5.79
N VAL A 281 -3.27 -27.28 -4.65
CA VAL A 281 -3.81 -28.62 -4.41
C VAL A 281 -4.79 -28.59 -3.25
N ASP A 282 -6.08 -28.67 -3.54
CA ASP A 282 -7.15 -28.53 -2.55
C ASP A 282 -6.97 -29.47 -1.34
N GLU A 283 -6.57 -30.73 -1.56
CA GLU A 283 -6.34 -31.71 -0.49
C GLU A 283 -5.22 -31.29 0.48
N GLU A 284 -4.13 -30.72 -0.04
CA GLU A 284 -3.01 -30.25 0.77
C GLU A 284 -3.39 -28.98 1.54
N VAL A 285 -4.16 -28.11 0.93
CA VAL A 285 -4.69 -26.91 1.59
C VAL A 285 -5.69 -27.28 2.70
N LEU A 286 -6.50 -28.32 2.52
CA LEU A 286 -7.36 -28.86 3.57
C LEU A 286 -6.55 -29.40 4.74
N GLU A 287 -5.47 -30.16 4.49
CA GLU A 287 -4.58 -30.64 5.56
C GLU A 287 -3.89 -29.48 6.29
N LEU A 288 -3.48 -28.44 5.56
CA LEU A 288 -2.95 -27.22 6.17
C LEU A 288 -4.00 -26.55 7.08
N ALA A 289 -5.25 -26.45 6.63
CA ALA A 289 -6.33 -25.86 7.42
C ALA A 289 -6.58 -26.58 8.75
N ARG A 290 -6.35 -27.89 8.83
CA ARG A 290 -6.50 -28.68 10.06
C ARG A 290 -5.44 -28.39 11.11
N ARG A 291 -4.24 -27.98 10.72
CA ARG A 291 -3.10 -27.75 11.62
C ARG A 291 -2.70 -26.29 11.81
N ALA A 292 -2.90 -25.42 10.81
CA ALA A 292 -2.51 -24.02 10.90
C ALA A 292 -3.49 -23.21 11.77
N CYS A 293 -2.99 -22.12 12.35
CA CYS A 293 -3.78 -21.08 12.98
C CYS A 293 -3.63 -19.80 12.17
N VAL A 294 -4.73 -19.11 11.90
CA VAL A 294 -4.73 -17.84 11.16
C VAL A 294 -5.34 -16.70 11.96
N ARG A 295 -5.48 -16.88 13.27
CA ARG A 295 -5.85 -15.76 14.15
C ARG A 295 -4.77 -14.69 14.09
N ILE A 296 -5.14 -13.47 13.77
CA ILE A 296 -4.21 -12.34 13.71
C ILE A 296 -3.63 -12.13 15.12
N PRO A 297 -2.30 -12.26 15.32
CA PRO A 297 -1.71 -12.24 16.65
C PRO A 297 -1.70 -10.85 17.27
N LEU A 298 -1.89 -10.78 18.58
CA LEU A 298 -1.75 -9.57 19.38
C LEU A 298 -0.27 -9.30 19.65
N GLN A 299 0.24 -8.12 19.26
CA GLN A 299 1.67 -7.78 19.32
C GLN A 299 1.90 -6.37 19.90
N GLU A 300 1.36 -6.10 21.09
CA GLU A 300 1.41 -4.78 21.72
C GLU A 300 2.84 -4.37 22.11
N GLU A 301 3.58 -5.25 22.83
CA GLU A 301 4.95 -4.95 23.27
C GLU A 301 5.91 -4.77 22.08
N GLY A 302 5.76 -5.56 21.03
CA GLY A 302 6.58 -5.44 19.82
C GLY A 302 6.29 -4.13 19.09
N THR A 303 5.02 -3.76 19.00
CA THR A 303 4.60 -2.50 18.39
C THR A 303 5.04 -1.30 19.22
N ASP A 304 5.10 -1.43 20.55
CA ASP A 304 5.60 -0.40 21.44
C ASP A 304 7.10 -0.15 21.22
N ARG A 305 7.91 -1.21 21.09
CA ARG A 305 9.34 -1.09 20.73
C ARG A 305 9.55 -0.45 19.35
N LEU A 306 8.72 -0.81 18.36
CA LEU A 306 8.72 -0.17 17.05
C LEU A 306 8.42 1.34 17.17
N MET A 307 7.43 1.69 17.98
CA MET A 307 7.06 3.08 18.27
C MET A 307 8.22 3.86 18.89
N ASP A 308 8.92 3.29 19.87
CA ASP A 308 10.08 3.95 20.51
C ASP A 308 11.21 4.22 19.51
N GLN A 309 11.48 3.26 18.62
CA GLN A 309 12.48 3.45 17.56
C GLN A 309 12.04 4.54 16.56
N TYR A 310 10.76 4.53 16.16
CA TYR A 310 10.21 5.59 15.32
C TYR A 310 10.35 6.97 15.96
N LEU A 311 9.97 7.13 17.23
CA LEU A 311 10.03 8.42 17.94
C LEU A 311 11.45 9.00 18.02
N SER A 312 12.49 8.16 18.07
CA SER A 312 13.89 8.57 18.07
C SER A 312 14.50 8.79 16.67
N SER A 313 13.77 8.49 15.62
CA SER A 313 14.27 8.44 14.24
C SER A 313 14.41 9.81 13.56
N ARG A 314 15.16 9.84 12.45
CA ARG A 314 15.19 11.01 11.55
C ARG A 314 13.84 11.21 10.86
N LEU A 315 13.11 10.13 10.60
CA LEU A 315 11.81 10.21 9.95
C LEU A 315 10.78 10.89 10.84
N ARG A 316 10.80 10.64 12.16
CA ARG A 316 9.93 11.36 13.11
C ARG A 316 10.16 12.87 13.06
N ARG A 317 11.41 13.32 13.06
CA ARG A 317 11.74 14.76 12.93
C ARG A 317 11.26 15.36 11.61
N PHE A 318 11.33 14.57 10.51
CA PHE A 318 10.77 14.99 9.24
C PHE A 318 9.23 15.09 9.31
N HIS A 319 8.54 14.13 9.93
CA HIS A 319 7.09 14.19 10.09
C HIS A 319 6.66 15.41 10.92
N GLU A 320 7.37 15.73 11.98
CA GLU A 320 7.14 16.97 12.75
C GLU A 320 7.33 18.23 11.90
N PHE A 321 8.38 18.28 11.11
CA PHE A 321 8.59 19.37 10.15
C PHE A 321 7.46 19.41 9.12
N TYR A 322 7.07 18.29 8.53
CA TYR A 322 6.00 18.20 7.54
C TYR A 322 4.68 18.77 8.08
N TYR A 323 4.30 18.41 9.29
CA TYR A 323 3.06 18.84 9.92
C TYR A 323 3.16 20.16 10.68
N SER A 324 4.34 20.80 10.75
CA SER A 324 4.50 22.14 11.32
C SER A 324 3.82 23.24 10.49
N THR A 325 3.47 22.95 9.25
CA THR A 325 2.82 23.85 8.31
C THR A 325 1.52 23.23 7.80
N ARG A 326 0.52 24.07 7.49
CA ARG A 326 -0.68 23.67 6.79
C ARG A 326 -0.63 24.14 5.34
N HIS A 327 -1.21 23.37 4.43
CA HIS A 327 -1.42 23.88 3.06
C HIS A 327 -2.52 24.96 3.05
N ASP A 328 -2.54 25.76 1.99
CA ASP A 328 -3.51 26.83 1.85
C ASP A 328 -4.95 26.30 1.82
N PRO A 329 -5.91 27.01 2.41
CA PRO A 329 -7.31 26.62 2.39
C PRO A 329 -7.86 26.66 0.96
N LYS A 330 -8.87 25.85 0.68
CA LYS A 330 -9.41 25.62 -0.67
C LYS A 330 -9.86 26.89 -1.35
N GLU A 331 -10.41 27.83 -0.60
CA GLU A 331 -10.91 29.11 -1.09
C GLU A 331 -9.80 29.99 -1.66
N SER A 332 -8.56 29.83 -1.18
CA SER A 332 -7.40 30.61 -1.63
C SER A 332 -6.64 29.96 -2.80
N TRP A 333 -6.96 28.72 -3.19
CA TRP A 333 -6.22 28.01 -4.24
C TRP A 333 -6.14 28.74 -5.59
N PRO A 334 -7.18 29.45 -6.07
CA PRO A 334 -7.07 30.22 -7.32
C PRO A 334 -5.96 31.29 -7.28
N ASP A 335 -5.72 31.87 -6.11
CA ASP A 335 -4.75 32.93 -5.90
C ASP A 335 -3.36 32.43 -5.46
N THR A 336 -3.24 31.20 -4.97
CA THR A 336 -2.02 30.57 -4.50
C THR A 336 -1.54 29.49 -5.47
N TYR A 337 -2.02 28.26 -5.33
CA TYR A 337 -1.60 27.14 -6.18
C TYR A 337 -1.98 27.30 -7.66
N GLY A 338 -3.09 27.99 -7.95
CA GLY A 338 -3.51 28.32 -9.32
C GLY A 338 -2.57 29.27 -10.05
N ARG A 339 -1.84 30.12 -9.30
CA ARG A 339 -0.85 31.05 -9.85
C ARG A 339 0.59 30.55 -9.84
N THR A 340 0.80 29.27 -9.45
CA THR A 340 2.14 28.66 -9.45
C THR A 340 2.77 28.73 -10.84
N PRO A 341 3.98 29.31 -11.00
CA PRO A 341 4.63 29.46 -12.30
C PRO A 341 5.19 28.12 -12.77
N LEU A 342 4.35 27.26 -13.36
CA LEU A 342 4.74 25.92 -13.82
C LEU A 342 5.81 25.94 -14.92
N SER A 343 6.01 27.09 -15.60
CA SER A 343 7.03 27.26 -16.66
C SER A 343 8.47 27.06 -16.17
N THR A 344 8.72 27.16 -14.86
CA THR A 344 10.04 26.91 -14.25
C THR A 344 10.34 25.45 -14.02
N LEU A 345 9.34 24.57 -14.18
CA LEU A 345 9.47 23.14 -14.00
C LEU A 345 9.91 22.46 -15.29
N PRO A 346 10.67 21.34 -15.19
CA PRO A 346 10.93 20.46 -16.34
C PRO A 346 9.63 20.05 -17.03
N ILE A 347 9.63 19.94 -18.35
CA ILE A 347 8.43 19.66 -19.16
C ILE A 347 7.70 18.39 -18.70
N CYS A 348 8.42 17.32 -18.35
CA CYS A 348 7.83 16.08 -17.87
C CYS A 348 7.07 16.25 -16.54
N VAL A 349 7.53 17.12 -15.64
CA VAL A 349 6.85 17.47 -14.39
C VAL A 349 5.69 18.42 -14.65
N ARG A 350 5.94 19.47 -15.44
CA ARG A 350 4.94 20.48 -15.81
C ARG A 350 3.72 19.85 -16.44
N HIS A 351 3.92 18.90 -17.37
CA HIS A 351 2.84 18.19 -18.06
C HIS A 351 1.87 17.51 -17.08
N LEU A 352 2.37 16.88 -16.02
CA LEU A 352 1.52 16.22 -15.01
C LEU A 352 0.64 17.22 -14.24
N LEU A 353 1.08 18.46 -14.09
CA LEU A 353 0.36 19.51 -13.35
C LEU A 353 -0.55 20.36 -14.25
N GLU A 354 -0.18 20.55 -15.52
CA GLU A 354 -1.00 21.27 -16.50
C GLU A 354 -2.11 20.40 -17.07
N PHE A 355 -1.83 19.12 -17.26
CA PHE A 355 -2.76 18.12 -17.80
C PHE A 355 -2.90 16.96 -16.80
N PRO A 356 -3.35 17.21 -15.56
CA PRO A 356 -3.46 16.20 -14.56
C PRO A 356 -4.45 15.13 -15.05
N ASN A 357 -4.01 13.90 -15.01
CA ASN A 357 -4.74 12.73 -15.46
C ASN A 357 -4.34 11.55 -14.58
N ASP A 358 -4.68 10.33 -14.99
CA ASP A 358 -4.31 9.10 -14.25
C ASP A 358 -2.81 8.98 -13.95
N LEU A 359 -1.94 9.68 -14.70
CA LEU A 359 -0.49 9.63 -14.46
C LEU A 359 -0.08 10.38 -13.19
N LEU A 360 -0.75 11.49 -12.86
CA LEU A 360 -0.50 12.18 -11.59
C LEU A 360 -0.97 11.34 -10.39
N LEU A 361 -1.99 10.48 -10.58
CA LEU A 361 -2.46 9.55 -9.57
C LEU A 361 -1.45 8.45 -9.24
N LYS A 362 -0.62 8.08 -10.21
CA LYS A 362 0.36 7.01 -10.02
C LYS A 362 1.46 7.46 -9.07
N PRO A 363 1.93 6.57 -8.17
CA PRO A 363 3.02 6.89 -7.25
C PRO A 363 4.23 7.51 -7.93
N ALA A 364 4.61 7.02 -9.12
CA ALA A 364 5.74 7.57 -9.89
C ALA A 364 5.54 9.03 -10.32
N GLY A 365 4.32 9.43 -10.70
CA GLY A 365 3.99 10.81 -11.02
C GLY A 365 4.10 11.73 -9.80
N MET A 366 3.53 11.30 -8.67
CA MET A 366 3.62 12.04 -7.40
C MET A 366 5.07 12.15 -6.90
N GLN A 367 5.85 11.07 -7.01
CA GLN A 367 7.28 11.09 -6.66
C GLN A 367 8.05 12.13 -7.49
N MET A 368 7.83 12.14 -8.80
CA MET A 368 8.52 13.05 -9.71
C MET A 368 8.16 14.52 -9.44
N VAL A 369 6.87 14.83 -9.23
CA VAL A 369 6.41 16.16 -8.86
C VAL A 369 6.98 16.61 -7.52
N THR A 370 6.95 15.73 -6.52
CA THR A 370 7.50 16.01 -5.19
C THR A 370 8.98 16.36 -5.27
N ARG A 371 9.81 15.53 -5.92
CA ARG A 371 11.24 15.78 -6.07
C ARG A 371 11.54 17.09 -6.79
N ALA A 372 10.82 17.40 -7.88
CA ALA A 372 11.04 18.61 -8.64
C ALA A 372 10.70 19.88 -7.84
N LEU A 373 9.63 19.89 -7.06
CA LEU A 373 9.24 21.03 -6.24
C LEU A 373 10.11 21.17 -4.98
N LEU A 374 10.58 20.07 -4.39
CA LEU A 374 11.62 20.11 -3.34
C LEU A 374 12.92 20.76 -3.86
N ALA A 375 13.29 20.51 -5.12
CA ALA A 375 14.42 21.18 -5.76
C ALA A 375 14.20 22.71 -5.92
N GLN A 376 12.97 23.18 -5.91
CA GLN A 376 12.59 24.59 -5.90
C GLN A 376 12.35 25.15 -4.49
N ASP A 377 12.76 24.43 -3.44
CA ASP A 377 12.63 24.81 -2.02
C ASP A 377 11.19 24.90 -1.51
N TRP A 378 10.24 24.20 -2.16
CA TRP A 378 8.89 24.13 -1.66
C TRP A 378 8.83 23.31 -0.37
N HIS A 379 8.06 23.81 0.60
CA HIS A 379 7.71 23.02 1.75
C HIS A 379 6.83 21.81 1.31
N PRO A 380 7.12 20.56 1.72
CA PRO A 380 6.42 19.41 1.20
C PRO A 380 4.91 19.44 1.50
N ARG A 381 4.47 20.07 2.58
CA ARG A 381 3.04 20.23 2.86
C ARG A 381 2.32 21.09 1.81
N HIS A 382 2.97 22.13 1.26
CA HIS A 382 2.43 22.92 0.16
C HIS A 382 2.47 22.16 -1.17
N ILE A 383 3.41 21.23 -1.36
CA ILE A 383 3.40 20.33 -2.52
C ILE A 383 2.15 19.45 -2.48
N ALA A 384 1.82 18.89 -1.30
CA ALA A 384 0.58 18.13 -1.11
C ALA A 384 -0.66 18.98 -1.43
N GLY A 385 -0.69 20.24 -0.97
CA GLY A 385 -1.77 21.18 -1.26
C GLY A 385 -1.92 21.48 -2.75
N LEU A 386 -0.81 21.71 -3.47
CA LEU A 386 -0.82 21.89 -4.92
C LEU A 386 -1.37 20.65 -5.64
N ILE A 387 -0.90 19.46 -5.30
CA ILE A 387 -1.40 18.19 -5.89
C ILE A 387 -2.88 18.03 -5.60
N ARG A 388 -3.31 18.22 -4.36
CA ARG A 388 -4.72 18.16 -3.95
C ARG A 388 -5.57 19.15 -4.77
N SER A 389 -5.10 20.37 -5.00
CA SER A 389 -5.81 21.38 -5.79
C SER A 389 -6.07 20.94 -7.23
N LYS A 390 -5.22 20.08 -7.79
CA LYS A 390 -5.44 19.46 -9.12
C LYS A 390 -6.49 18.36 -9.06
N PHE A 391 -6.47 17.55 -8.01
CA PHE A 391 -7.42 16.46 -7.83
C PHE A 391 -8.85 16.94 -7.56
N GLU A 392 -9.02 18.00 -6.80
CA GLU A 392 -10.34 18.53 -6.47
C GLU A 392 -10.85 19.56 -7.50
N ASN A 393 -10.11 19.80 -8.58
CA ASN A 393 -10.57 20.70 -9.64
C ASN A 393 -11.56 19.98 -10.59
N PRO A 394 -12.84 20.41 -10.64
CA PRO A 394 -13.87 19.75 -11.46
C PRO A 394 -13.60 19.85 -12.98
N ASP A 395 -12.80 20.84 -13.42
CA ASP A 395 -12.51 21.05 -14.84
C ASP A 395 -11.66 19.93 -15.45
N TYR A 396 -10.93 19.18 -14.62
CA TYR A 396 -10.07 18.09 -15.10
C TYR A 396 -10.78 16.78 -15.37
N ARG A 397 -12.05 16.65 -15.01
CA ARG A 397 -12.91 15.47 -15.30
C ARG A 397 -12.24 14.13 -15.00
N TRP A 398 -11.77 13.98 -13.78
CA TRP A 398 -11.21 12.72 -13.32
C TRP A 398 -12.17 11.56 -13.57
N GLY A 399 -11.65 10.41 -14.01
CA GLY A 399 -12.46 9.22 -14.29
C GLY A 399 -13.14 8.65 -13.04
N ILE A 400 -14.04 7.68 -13.25
CA ILE A 400 -14.81 7.01 -12.18
C ILE A 400 -13.90 6.43 -11.10
N GLN A 401 -12.71 5.93 -11.47
CA GLN A 401 -11.70 5.38 -10.56
C GLN A 401 -11.28 6.37 -9.46
N TRP A 402 -11.42 7.66 -9.73
CA TRP A 402 -11.06 8.70 -8.78
C TRP A 402 -12.07 8.86 -7.64
N GLY A 403 -13.31 8.43 -7.84
CA GLY A 403 -14.33 8.38 -6.79
C GLY A 403 -13.97 7.52 -5.58
N ASP A 404 -13.09 6.52 -5.79
CA ASP A 404 -12.65 5.58 -4.75
C ASP A 404 -11.62 6.18 -3.79
N TYR A 405 -11.02 7.31 -4.13
CA TYR A 405 -9.94 7.92 -3.36
C TYR A 405 -10.39 9.19 -2.65
N GLU A 406 -9.84 9.45 -1.48
CA GLU A 406 -9.93 10.76 -0.85
C GLU A 406 -8.69 11.60 -1.27
N ALA A 407 -8.95 12.68 -2.02
CA ALA A 407 -7.91 13.45 -2.69
C ALA A 407 -6.89 14.07 -1.73
N GLY A 408 -7.34 14.58 -0.59
CA GLY A 408 -6.48 15.20 0.42
C GLY A 408 -5.57 14.20 1.09
N THR A 409 -6.13 13.07 1.54
CA THR A 409 -5.38 11.97 2.19
C THR A 409 -4.34 11.38 1.24
N ARG A 410 -4.72 11.17 -0.03
CA ARG A 410 -3.81 10.60 -1.03
C ARG A 410 -2.66 11.54 -1.36
N ALA A 411 -2.94 12.82 -1.58
CA ALA A 411 -1.91 13.82 -1.84
C ALA A 411 -0.96 13.99 -0.64
N ASP A 412 -1.50 13.99 0.56
CA ASP A 412 -0.74 14.09 1.82
C ASP A 412 0.19 12.89 1.98
N PHE A 413 -0.35 11.67 1.89
CA PHE A 413 0.38 10.44 2.08
C PHE A 413 1.57 10.32 1.13
N TYR A 414 1.34 10.41 -0.19
CA TYR A 414 2.41 10.22 -1.16
C TYR A 414 3.46 11.33 -1.13
N THR A 415 3.05 12.58 -0.91
CA THR A 415 4.00 13.68 -0.80
C THR A 415 4.86 13.54 0.45
N ARG A 416 4.26 13.19 1.59
CA ARG A 416 4.98 12.92 2.84
C ARG A 416 5.95 11.78 2.68
N LEU A 417 5.49 10.65 2.11
CA LEU A 417 6.30 9.46 1.87
C LEU A 417 7.56 9.79 1.02
N PHE A 418 7.37 10.39 -0.16
CA PHE A 418 8.50 10.65 -1.06
C PHE A 418 9.41 11.76 -0.56
N ALA A 419 8.88 12.80 0.09
CA ALA A 419 9.69 13.83 0.72
C ALA A 419 10.44 13.26 1.95
N GLY A 420 9.83 12.35 2.70
CA GLY A 420 10.45 11.65 3.82
C GLY A 420 11.62 10.77 3.39
N LEU A 421 11.46 9.99 2.35
CA LEU A 421 12.55 9.19 1.75
C LEU A 421 13.75 10.06 1.37
N TYR A 422 13.50 11.22 0.77
CA TYR A 422 14.54 12.20 0.45
C TYR A 422 15.17 12.79 1.72
N ALA A 423 14.36 13.29 2.64
CA ALA A 423 14.84 13.97 3.85
C ALA A 423 15.66 13.06 4.78
N THR A 424 15.38 11.76 4.78
CA THR A 424 16.13 10.76 5.57
C THR A 424 17.36 10.22 4.84
N GLY A 425 17.52 10.52 3.54
CA GLY A 425 18.62 10.04 2.70
C GLY A 425 18.44 8.61 2.18
N VAL A 426 17.25 8.02 2.32
CA VAL A 426 16.91 6.70 1.74
C VAL A 426 16.71 6.81 0.24
N ASP A 427 16.12 7.90 -0.24
CA ASP A 427 16.07 8.22 -1.67
C ASP A 427 17.39 8.86 -2.12
N ARG A 428 18.18 8.09 -2.88
CA ARG A 428 19.46 8.53 -3.47
C ARG A 428 19.32 9.22 -4.83
N LEU A 429 18.12 9.47 -5.30
CA LEU A 429 17.81 10.14 -6.57
C LEU A 429 18.48 9.51 -7.79
N VAL A 430 18.78 8.21 -7.74
CA VAL A 430 19.50 7.50 -8.81
C VAL A 430 18.70 7.54 -10.11
N ASP A 431 17.40 7.43 -10.01
CA ASP A 431 16.43 7.39 -11.12
C ASP A 431 15.80 8.76 -11.45
N PHE A 432 16.21 9.83 -10.75
CA PHE A 432 15.73 11.18 -11.03
C PHE A 432 16.59 11.88 -12.11
N ASN A 433 16.53 11.34 -13.32
CA ASN A 433 17.25 11.81 -14.50
C ASN A 433 16.45 11.56 -15.79
N CYS A 434 16.81 12.23 -16.88
CA CYS A 434 16.05 12.16 -18.14
C CYS A 434 16.03 10.76 -18.77
N THR A 435 17.07 9.95 -18.61
CA THR A 435 17.12 8.58 -19.14
C THR A 435 16.09 7.72 -18.43
N SER A 436 16.12 7.67 -17.10
CA SER A 436 15.14 6.90 -16.31
C SER A 436 13.70 7.37 -16.51
N ILE A 437 13.47 8.67 -16.68
CA ILE A 437 12.11 9.18 -16.96
C ILE A 437 11.60 8.71 -18.33
N ARG A 438 12.46 8.60 -19.34
CA ARG A 438 12.10 8.01 -20.65
C ARG A 438 11.79 6.50 -20.53
N GLU A 439 12.66 5.77 -19.86
CA GLU A 439 12.48 4.32 -19.61
C GLU A 439 11.19 4.01 -18.87
N LYS A 440 10.78 4.88 -17.95
CA LYS A 440 9.52 4.79 -17.21
C LYS A 440 8.29 5.24 -18.02
N SER A 441 8.48 5.73 -19.24
CA SER A 441 7.41 6.30 -20.08
C SER A 441 6.75 7.56 -19.49
N PHE A 442 7.49 8.34 -18.71
CA PHE A 442 7.06 9.62 -18.13
C PHE A 442 7.66 10.84 -18.84
N CYS A 443 8.34 10.65 -19.98
CA CYS A 443 8.77 11.76 -20.85
C CYS A 443 7.70 12.01 -21.92
N PHE A 444 7.04 13.16 -21.86
CA PHE A 444 5.93 13.53 -22.75
C PHE A 444 6.36 14.33 -23.96
N GLN A 445 7.66 14.47 -24.20
CA GLN A 445 8.19 15.21 -25.33
C GLN A 445 8.65 14.27 -26.45
N SER A 446 8.21 14.56 -27.67
CA SER A 446 8.73 13.95 -28.89
C SER A 446 9.97 14.75 -29.36
N GLY A 447 11.12 14.11 -29.43
CA GLY A 447 12.37 14.72 -29.88
C GLY A 447 13.28 15.22 -28.74
N ASP A 448 14.30 16.02 -29.09
CA ASP A 448 15.25 16.55 -28.11
C ASP A 448 14.57 17.59 -27.19
N CYS A 449 14.57 17.26 -25.92
CA CYS A 449 14.05 18.14 -24.89
C CYS A 449 15.12 19.14 -24.48
N ALA A 450 14.84 20.45 -24.57
CA ALA A 450 15.71 21.49 -24.05
C ALA A 450 15.76 21.54 -22.50
N CYS A 451 14.91 20.75 -21.84
CA CYS A 451 14.88 20.67 -20.38
C CYS A 451 15.74 19.49 -19.90
N ASP A 452 16.51 19.76 -18.84
CA ASP A 452 17.32 18.77 -18.15
C ASP A 452 16.85 18.66 -16.69
N LEU A 453 16.74 17.44 -16.19
CA LEU A 453 16.48 17.18 -14.78
C LEU A 453 17.74 17.25 -13.92
N GLU A 454 18.92 17.19 -14.53
CA GLU A 454 20.19 17.13 -13.80
C GLU A 454 20.43 18.33 -12.88
N PRO A 455 20.15 19.60 -13.27
CA PRO A 455 20.25 20.72 -12.34
C PRO A 455 19.38 20.58 -11.08
N ALA A 456 18.16 20.13 -11.25
CA ALA A 456 17.25 19.87 -10.11
C ALA A 456 17.79 18.73 -9.23
N ARG A 457 18.26 17.65 -9.86
CA ARG A 457 18.87 16.51 -9.16
C ARG A 457 20.12 16.94 -8.37
N GLN A 458 21.05 17.68 -8.98
CA GLN A 458 22.26 18.17 -8.32
C GLN A 458 21.94 19.08 -7.13
N LYS A 459 20.95 19.96 -7.26
CA LYS A 459 20.48 20.81 -6.17
C LYS A 459 19.96 19.97 -4.99
N LEU A 460 19.21 18.88 -5.25
CA LEU A 460 18.76 17.96 -4.20
C LEU A 460 19.93 17.18 -3.60
N LEU A 461 20.84 16.65 -4.42
CA LEU A 461 22.00 15.88 -3.93
C LEU A 461 22.88 16.73 -3.01
N SER A 462 23.06 18.02 -3.30
CA SER A 462 23.85 18.94 -2.46
C SER A 462 23.24 19.19 -1.07
N LYS A 463 21.98 18.84 -0.86
CA LYS A 463 21.24 19.02 0.41
C LYS A 463 20.97 17.69 1.13
N LEU A 464 21.32 16.55 0.54
CA LEU A 464 21.16 15.26 1.22
C LEU A 464 21.99 15.25 2.51
N PRO A 465 21.47 14.69 3.61
CA PRO A 465 22.26 14.46 4.80
C PRO A 465 23.40 13.48 4.48
N LEU A 466 24.62 13.86 4.84
CA LEU A 466 25.83 13.03 4.73
C LEU A 466 25.72 11.77 5.60
#